data_2129ae7cf16c64e9700ee626e3f36fb7
#
_entry.id   2129ae7cf16c64e9700ee626e3f36fb7
#
_cell.length_a   1.000
_cell.length_b   1.000
_cell.length_c   1.000
_cell.angle_alpha   90.00
_cell.angle_beta   90.00
_cell.angle_gamma   90.00
#
_symmetry.space_group_name_H-M   'P 1'
#
loop_
_entity.id
_entity.type
_entity.pdbx_description
1 polymer ?
#
loop_
_entity_poly.entity_id
_entity_poly.type
_entity_poly.pdbx_seq_one_letter_code
_entity_poly.pdbx_strand_id
1 'polypeptide(L)' 'MLTQERHALILDKLERESVVYVNDLVNVLETSESTIRRDLNQLDKAGLLKKVHGGATSLNTSF' A
#
# COMPACT_ATOMS: atom_id res chain seq x y z
N MET A 1 10.27 5.11 -10.77
CA MET A 1 9.57 3.81 -10.63
C MET A 1 8.16 3.94 -11.20
N LEU A 2 7.76 2.95 -11.98
CA LEU A 2 6.43 2.94 -12.58
C LEU A 2 5.36 2.64 -11.55
N THR A 3 4.14 3.13 -11.80
CA THR A 3 3.00 2.89 -10.91
C THR A 3 2.77 1.41 -10.67
N GLN A 4 2.84 0.59 -11.71
CA GLN A 4 2.66 -0.85 -11.58
C GLN A 4 3.73 -1.49 -10.71
N GLU A 5 4.96 -1.01 -10.80
CA GLU A 5 6.04 -1.49 -9.94
C GLU A 5 5.78 -1.13 -8.48
N ARG A 6 5.33 0.10 -8.22
CA ARG A 6 4.99 0.50 -6.86
C ARG A 6 3.86 -0.36 -6.30
N HIS A 7 2.81 -0.58 -7.10
CA HIS A 7 1.68 -1.41 -6.66
C HIS A 7 2.13 -2.83 -6.32
N ALA A 8 2.99 -3.41 -7.14
CA ALA A 8 3.51 -4.76 -6.88
C ALA A 8 4.31 -4.81 -5.59
N LEU A 9 5.15 -3.80 -5.34
CA LEU A 9 5.96 -3.75 -4.13
C LEU A 9 5.11 -3.52 -2.88
N ILE A 10 4.08 -2.68 -2.99
CA ILE A 10 3.15 -2.45 -1.88
C ILE A 10 2.42 -3.75 -1.53
N LEU A 11 1.90 -4.45 -2.53
CA LEU A 11 1.17 -5.70 -2.31
C LEU A 11 2.08 -6.80 -1.76
N ASP A 12 3.31 -6.88 -2.23
CA ASP A 12 4.28 -7.84 -1.72
C ASP A 12 4.58 -7.58 -0.24
N LYS A 13 4.83 -6.33 0.11
CA LYS A 13 5.09 -5.96 1.50
C LYS A 13 3.87 -6.25 2.38
N LEU A 14 2.69 -5.96 1.86
CA LEU A 14 1.43 -6.21 2.56
C LEU A 14 1.22 -7.71 2.81
N GLU A 15 1.57 -8.54 1.84
CA GLU A 15 1.46 -9.98 1.99
C GLU A 15 2.38 -10.49 3.09
N ARG A 16 3.60 -9.95 3.19
CA ARG A 16 4.57 -10.37 4.20
C ARG A 16 4.27 -9.84 5.59
N GLU A 17 3.76 -8.60 5.69
CA GLU A 17 3.63 -7.91 6.98
C GLU A 17 2.20 -7.68 7.42
N SER A 18 1.23 -7.95 6.56
CA SER A 18 -0.22 -7.78 6.81
C SER A 18 -0.68 -6.33 6.93
N VAL A 19 0.22 -5.40 7.15
CA VAL A 19 -0.09 -3.97 7.24
C VAL A 19 1.06 -3.18 6.63
N VAL A 20 0.72 -2.07 5.96
CA VAL A 20 1.72 -1.13 5.45
C VAL A 20 1.34 0.28 5.91
N TYR A 21 2.34 1.13 6.10
CA TYR A 21 2.14 2.50 6.53
C TYR A 21 2.64 3.47 5.47
N VAL A 22 1.89 4.56 5.26
CA VAL A 22 2.23 5.58 4.28
C VAL A 22 3.66 6.09 4.49
N ASN A 23 4.03 6.42 5.74
CA ASN A 23 5.36 6.96 6.02
C ASN A 23 6.48 5.99 5.63
N ASP A 24 6.28 4.71 5.90
CA ASP A 24 7.26 3.70 5.52
C ASP A 24 7.38 3.58 4.01
N LEU A 25 6.23 3.56 3.32
CA LEU A 25 6.21 3.42 1.87
C LEU A 25 6.86 4.60 1.17
N VAL A 26 6.65 5.80 1.70
CA VAL A 26 7.29 7.01 1.16
C VAL A 26 8.81 6.86 1.18
N ASN A 27 9.35 6.34 2.27
CA ASN A 27 10.80 6.15 2.41
C ASN A 27 11.32 4.98 1.56
N VAL A 28 10.62 3.85 1.62
CA VAL A 28 11.06 2.64 0.92
C VAL A 28 10.98 2.80 -0.59
N LEU A 29 9.92 3.44 -1.08
CA LEU A 29 9.69 3.61 -2.51
C LEU A 29 10.20 4.95 -3.04
N GLU A 30 10.77 5.77 -2.19
CA GLU A 30 11.36 7.07 -2.54
C GLU A 30 10.39 7.92 -3.37
N THR A 31 9.18 8.08 -2.86
CA THR A 31 8.15 8.86 -3.54
C THR A 31 7.39 9.73 -2.53
N SER A 32 6.46 10.54 -3.01
CA SER A 32 5.72 11.46 -2.15
C SER A 32 4.56 10.77 -1.44
N GLU A 33 4.14 11.38 -0.33
CA GLU A 33 3.00 10.89 0.42
C GLU A 33 1.72 10.88 -0.42
N SER A 34 1.51 11.92 -1.23
CA SER A 34 0.32 12.00 -2.08
C SER A 34 0.29 10.88 -3.12
N THR A 35 1.46 10.52 -3.66
CA THR A 35 1.56 9.42 -4.60
C THR A 35 1.19 8.10 -3.94
N ILE A 36 1.70 7.85 -2.73
CA ILE A 36 1.39 6.62 -1.98
C ILE A 36 -0.09 6.56 -1.65
N ARG A 37 -0.68 7.66 -1.21
CA ARG A 37 -2.11 7.68 -0.89
C ARG A 37 -2.96 7.38 -2.11
N ARG A 38 -2.57 7.91 -3.28
CA ARG A 38 -3.26 7.60 -4.53
C ARG A 38 -3.12 6.13 -4.88
N ASP A 39 -1.92 5.57 -4.73
CA ASP A 39 -1.70 4.14 -5.00
C ASP A 39 -2.56 3.27 -4.10
N LEU A 40 -2.62 3.58 -2.80
CA LEU A 40 -3.44 2.82 -1.86
C LEU A 40 -4.92 2.93 -2.19
N ASN A 41 -5.39 4.12 -2.59
CA ASN A 41 -6.78 4.29 -3.01
C ASN A 41 -7.11 3.44 -4.23
N GLN A 42 -6.20 3.40 -5.20
CA GLN A 42 -6.41 2.61 -6.42
C GLN A 42 -6.46 1.12 -6.10
N LEU A 43 -5.57 0.65 -5.23
CA LEU A 43 -5.54 -0.76 -4.83
C LEU A 43 -6.76 -1.15 -4.00
N ASP A 44 -7.23 -0.24 -3.15
CA ASP A 44 -8.47 -0.46 -2.41
C ASP A 44 -9.66 -0.61 -3.35
N LYS A 45 -9.78 0.29 -4.32
CA LYS A 45 -10.88 0.22 -5.31
C LYS A 45 -10.82 -1.05 -6.14
N ALA A 46 -9.63 -1.57 -6.39
CA ALA A 46 -9.44 -2.80 -7.12
C ALA A 46 -9.70 -4.04 -6.25
N GLY A 47 -9.97 -3.86 -4.96
CA GLY A 47 -10.27 -4.97 -4.06
C GLY A 47 -9.04 -5.76 -3.65
N LEU A 48 -7.85 -5.16 -3.73
CA LEU A 48 -6.60 -5.86 -3.45
C LEU A 48 -6.07 -5.61 -2.04
N LEU A 49 -6.59 -4.60 -1.37
CA LEU A 49 -6.23 -4.29 0.02
C LEU A 49 -7.35 -3.47 0.64
N LYS A 50 -7.25 -3.24 1.95
CA LYS A 50 -8.18 -2.37 2.67
C LYS A 50 -7.43 -1.14 3.15
N LYS A 51 -7.78 0.02 2.62
CA LYS A 51 -7.17 1.28 3.04
C LYS A 51 -7.69 1.66 4.41
N VAL A 52 -6.77 2.04 5.30
CA VAL A 52 -7.10 2.54 6.64
C VAL A 52 -6.39 3.86 6.85
N HIS A 53 -6.69 4.55 7.95
CA HIS A 53 -6.03 5.80 8.27
C HIS A 53 -4.52 5.58 8.44
N GLY A 54 -3.75 6.28 7.62
CA GLY A 54 -2.29 6.21 7.68
C GLY A 54 -1.65 5.02 6.99
N GLY A 55 -2.43 4.16 6.32
CA GLY A 55 -1.86 3.00 5.64
C GLY A 55 -2.89 2.09 5.02
N ALA A 56 -2.61 0.79 5.02
CA ALA A 56 -3.51 -0.22 4.49
C ALA A 56 -3.26 -1.57 5.15
N THR A 57 -4.27 -2.41 5.14
CA THR A 57 -4.16 -3.76 5.68
C THR A 57 -4.49 -4.80 4.61
N SER A 58 -4.01 -6.02 4.85
CA SER A 58 -4.33 -7.16 4.01
C SER A 58 -5.80 -7.52 4.14
N LEU A 59 -6.43 -7.94 3.04
CA LEU A 59 -7.80 -8.43 3.06
C LEU A 59 -7.93 -9.73 3.85
N ASN A 60 -6.84 -10.48 3.97
CA ASN A 60 -6.84 -11.77 4.65
C ASN A 60 -6.52 -11.64 6.14
N THR A 61 -6.32 -10.43 6.62
CA THR A 61 -6.04 -10.20 8.03
C THR A 61 -7.32 -10.42 8.83
N SER A 62 -7.25 -11.36 9.76
CA SER A 62 -8.38 -11.63 10.63
C SER A 62 -8.03 -11.20 12.06
N PHE A 63 -8.93 -10.51 12.69
CA PHE A 63 -8.75 -10.00 14.05
C PHE A 63 -9.81 -10.58 14.95
#